data_aa64a1964edbdd86f0c169f99266a801
#
_entry.id   aa64a1964edbdd86f0c169f99266a801
#
_cell.length_a   1.000
_cell.length_b   1.000
_cell.length_c   1.000
_cell.angle_alpha   90.00
_cell.angle_beta   90.00
_cell.angle_gamma   90.00
#
_symmetry.space_group_name_H-M   'P 1'
#
loop_
_entity.id
_entity.type
_entity.pdbx_description
1 polymer ?
#
loop_
_entity_poly.entity_id
_entity_poly.type
_entity_poly.pdbx_seq_one_letter_code
_entity_poly.pdbx_strand_id
1 'polypeptide(L)'
;MIDYKSLGLSEEDLKVIYKWMDLGRKIDERLWLLNRAGKIPFVVSGQGQEATQIGMAYALEEGDITAPYYRDLAFVTYMGISAYDTFLSAFGKKDDVNSGGKQMPSHFSSRAKNILSQSSPVATQIPHAVGAALALKMDGKKKIATATVGEGSSNQGDFHEGLNFAGVHKLPFVCVIINNKYAISVPDSLQYAAEKLSDRALGYGIHGEQVDGNDPLAMYKAMKEARERAISDQGSTLIEAVTSRMTAHSSDDDDQYRTKEEREALKKADCNEKFKKELLSAGIIDDAWLAEIEAEHKDIINKATKAAEDAPYPSVEEAYAFVYEEGSLN
;
A
#
# COMPACT_ATOMS: atom_id res chain seq x y z
N MET A 1 -10.49 -1.26 -21.19
CA MET A 1 -9.82 -2.34 -20.42
C MET A 1 -8.57 -2.76 -21.19
N ILE A 2 -7.42 -2.86 -20.51
CA ILE A 2 -6.18 -3.42 -21.07
C ILE A 2 -6.44 -4.89 -21.46
N ASP A 3 -5.79 -5.36 -22.51
CA ASP A 3 -5.84 -6.78 -22.88
C ASP A 3 -5.13 -7.64 -21.82
N TYR A 4 -5.88 -8.12 -20.83
CA TYR A 4 -5.38 -8.93 -19.72
C TYR A 4 -4.75 -10.25 -20.18
N LYS A 5 -5.19 -10.79 -21.34
CA LYS A 5 -4.63 -12.04 -21.89
C LYS A 5 -3.19 -11.84 -22.36
N SER A 6 -2.84 -10.67 -22.88
CA SER A 6 -1.45 -10.35 -23.25
C SER A 6 -0.54 -10.23 -22.02
N LEU A 7 -1.13 -9.98 -20.82
CA LEU A 7 -0.40 -9.97 -19.54
C LEU A 7 -0.24 -11.36 -18.92
N GLY A 8 -0.84 -12.39 -19.53
CA GLY A 8 -0.86 -13.75 -19.02
C GLY A 8 -1.90 -13.97 -17.92
N LEU A 9 -2.88 -13.06 -17.79
CA LEU A 9 -3.96 -13.16 -16.81
C LEU A 9 -5.19 -13.87 -17.39
N SER A 10 -5.94 -14.55 -16.54
CA SER A 10 -7.22 -15.15 -16.80
C SER A 10 -8.38 -14.28 -16.29
N GLU A 11 -9.60 -14.61 -16.63
CA GLU A 11 -10.80 -13.98 -16.06
C GLU A 11 -10.90 -14.18 -14.55
N GLU A 12 -10.41 -15.32 -14.04
CA GLU A 12 -10.38 -15.57 -12.60
C GLU A 12 -9.39 -14.67 -11.88
N ASP A 13 -8.23 -14.38 -12.50
CA ASP A 13 -7.29 -13.40 -11.94
C ASP A 13 -7.93 -12.01 -11.79
N LEU A 14 -8.74 -11.59 -12.77
CA LEU A 14 -9.45 -10.32 -12.69
C LEU A 14 -10.49 -10.28 -11.56
N LYS A 15 -11.20 -11.39 -11.35
CA LYS A 15 -12.12 -11.54 -10.21
C LYS A 15 -11.38 -11.46 -8.88
N VAL A 16 -10.24 -12.12 -8.78
CA VAL A 16 -9.39 -12.08 -7.57
C VAL A 16 -8.90 -10.66 -7.31
N ILE A 17 -8.40 -9.96 -8.33
CA ILE A 17 -7.96 -8.56 -8.21
C ILE A 17 -9.12 -7.69 -7.69
N TYR A 18 -10.31 -7.78 -8.31
CA TYR A 18 -11.46 -6.99 -7.86
C TYR A 18 -11.89 -7.33 -6.44
N LYS A 19 -11.93 -8.63 -6.09
CA LYS A 19 -12.29 -9.10 -4.75
C LYS A 19 -11.40 -8.47 -3.67
N TRP A 20 -10.09 -8.41 -3.89
CA TRP A 20 -9.16 -7.81 -2.95
C TRP A 20 -9.24 -6.28 -2.90
N MET A 21 -9.48 -5.62 -4.04
CA MET A 21 -9.76 -4.17 -4.08
C MET A 21 -11.01 -3.84 -3.24
N ASP A 22 -12.10 -4.60 -3.41
CA ASP A 22 -13.35 -4.41 -2.66
C ASP A 22 -13.19 -4.71 -1.17
N LEU A 23 -12.49 -5.79 -0.81
CA LEU A 23 -12.22 -6.11 0.60
C LEU A 23 -11.42 -5.00 1.29
N GLY A 24 -10.35 -4.50 0.65
CA GLY A 24 -9.54 -3.39 1.16
C GLY A 24 -10.39 -2.14 1.39
N ARG A 25 -11.26 -1.78 0.43
CA ARG A 25 -12.21 -0.67 0.54
C ARG A 25 -13.15 -0.85 1.73
N LYS A 26 -13.73 -2.02 1.91
CA LYS A 26 -14.71 -2.28 2.98
C LYS A 26 -14.08 -2.32 4.37
N ILE A 27 -12.83 -2.77 4.49
CA ILE A 27 -12.08 -2.66 5.76
C ILE A 27 -11.87 -1.18 6.10
N ASP A 28 -11.45 -0.37 5.14
CA ASP A 28 -11.23 1.07 5.29
C ASP A 28 -12.51 1.81 5.70
N GLU A 29 -13.62 1.54 5.03
CA GLU A 29 -14.93 2.09 5.38
C GLU A 29 -15.35 1.73 6.80
N ARG A 30 -15.08 0.49 7.24
CA ARG A 30 -15.35 0.07 8.62
C ARG A 30 -14.49 0.83 9.62
N LEU A 31 -13.21 1.08 9.33
CA LEU A 31 -12.35 1.90 10.18
C LEU A 31 -12.91 3.32 10.34
N TRP A 32 -13.37 3.94 9.26
CA TRP A 32 -14.03 5.26 9.32
C TRP A 32 -15.29 5.25 10.18
N LEU A 33 -16.13 4.23 10.07
CA LEU A 33 -17.33 4.09 10.90
C LEU A 33 -16.98 3.94 12.38
N LEU A 34 -15.95 3.15 12.71
CA LEU A 34 -15.47 2.97 14.08
C LEU A 34 -14.90 4.26 14.67
N ASN A 35 -14.16 5.03 13.87
CA ASN A 35 -13.62 6.32 14.28
C ASN A 35 -14.75 7.32 14.57
N ARG A 36 -15.71 7.45 13.66
CA ARG A 36 -16.88 8.34 13.86
C ARG A 36 -17.74 7.94 15.04
N ALA A 37 -17.76 6.65 15.38
CA ALA A 37 -18.42 6.14 16.58
C ALA A 37 -17.59 6.33 17.88
N GLY A 38 -16.39 6.92 17.80
CA GLY A 38 -15.48 7.15 18.92
C GLY A 38 -14.86 5.86 19.49
N LYS A 39 -14.90 4.77 18.73
CA LYS A 39 -14.36 3.47 19.16
C LYS A 39 -12.85 3.32 18.89
N ILE A 40 -12.35 3.98 17.89
CA ILE A 40 -10.91 4.04 17.57
C ILE A 40 -10.47 5.51 17.39
N PRO A 41 -9.24 5.85 17.79
CA PRO A 41 -8.81 7.25 17.87
C PRO A 41 -8.47 7.86 16.52
N PHE A 42 -7.97 7.08 15.56
CA PHE A 42 -7.34 7.61 14.37
C PHE A 42 -7.49 6.68 13.16
N VAL A 43 -7.65 7.27 11.96
CA VAL A 43 -7.70 6.54 10.68
C VAL A 43 -6.96 7.31 9.60
N VAL A 44 -6.17 6.58 8.80
CA VAL A 44 -5.63 7.05 7.52
C VAL A 44 -6.18 6.14 6.43
N SER A 45 -6.94 6.72 5.51
CA SER A 45 -7.66 5.96 4.47
C SER A 45 -6.82 5.75 3.21
N GLY A 46 -6.91 4.56 2.64
CA GLY A 46 -6.36 4.19 1.32
C GLY A 46 -7.38 4.31 0.17
N GLN A 47 -8.59 4.82 0.43
CA GLN A 47 -9.65 4.89 -0.58
C GLN A 47 -9.24 5.68 -1.82
N GLY A 48 -9.47 5.08 -2.99
CA GLY A 48 -9.09 5.59 -4.31
C GLY A 48 -7.72 5.11 -4.80
N GLN A 49 -7.00 4.30 -4.00
CA GLN A 49 -5.66 3.79 -4.34
C GLN A 49 -5.62 2.26 -4.43
N GLU A 50 -6.76 1.58 -4.29
CA GLU A 50 -6.85 0.12 -4.26
C GLU A 50 -6.35 -0.51 -5.57
N ALA A 51 -6.60 0.12 -6.71
CA ALA A 51 -6.11 -0.35 -8.01
C ALA A 51 -4.58 -0.38 -8.07
N THR A 52 -3.90 0.69 -7.62
CA THR A 52 -2.45 0.73 -7.48
C THR A 52 -1.96 -0.36 -6.54
N GLN A 53 -2.57 -0.46 -5.36
CA GLN A 53 -2.15 -1.35 -4.28
C GLN A 53 -2.29 -2.83 -4.66
N ILE A 54 -3.43 -3.22 -5.21
CA ILE A 54 -3.65 -4.62 -5.59
C ILE A 54 -2.94 -4.95 -6.90
N GLY A 55 -2.92 -4.03 -7.87
CA GLY A 55 -2.19 -4.25 -9.12
C GLY A 55 -0.70 -4.54 -8.88
N MET A 56 -0.03 -3.76 -8.01
CA MET A 56 1.36 -4.03 -7.69
C MET A 56 1.54 -5.30 -6.84
N ALA A 57 0.63 -5.55 -5.87
CA ALA A 57 0.73 -6.72 -5.00
C ALA A 57 0.56 -8.03 -5.78
N TYR A 58 -0.33 -8.04 -6.77
CA TYR A 58 -0.60 -9.21 -7.60
C TYR A 58 0.58 -9.61 -8.50
N ALA A 59 1.52 -8.69 -8.75
CA ALA A 59 2.75 -8.95 -9.51
C ALA A 59 3.92 -9.44 -8.65
N LEU A 60 3.79 -9.42 -7.32
CA LEU A 60 4.82 -9.92 -6.41
C LEU A 60 4.74 -11.44 -6.27
N GLU A 61 5.87 -12.04 -5.93
CA GLU A 61 5.99 -13.48 -5.71
C GLU A 61 6.44 -13.79 -4.29
N GLU A 62 6.17 -15.01 -3.86
CA GLU A 62 6.62 -15.51 -2.56
C GLU A 62 8.12 -15.29 -2.37
N GLY A 63 8.50 -14.71 -1.23
CA GLY A 63 9.87 -14.38 -0.87
C GLY A 63 10.32 -12.99 -1.30
N ASP A 64 9.53 -12.23 -2.05
CA ASP A 64 9.77 -10.80 -2.25
C ASP A 64 9.57 -10.06 -0.91
N ILE A 65 10.33 -9.00 -0.68
CA ILE A 65 10.30 -8.22 0.56
C ILE A 65 9.62 -6.88 0.30
N THR A 66 8.73 -6.45 1.18
CA THR A 66 7.95 -5.23 1.00
C THR A 66 8.14 -4.24 2.14
N ALA A 67 8.18 -2.97 1.82
CA ALA A 67 8.24 -1.86 2.76
C ALA A 67 7.12 -0.85 2.43
N PRO A 68 5.87 -1.14 2.84
CA PRO A 68 4.71 -0.31 2.55
C PRO A 68 4.75 1.00 3.32
N TYR A 69 3.97 2.00 2.87
CA TYR A 69 3.70 3.19 3.66
C TYR A 69 2.31 3.10 4.33
N TYR A 70 2.00 4.05 5.20
CA TYR A 70 0.83 4.02 6.08
C TYR A 70 -0.53 3.93 5.37
N ARG A 71 -0.62 4.29 4.08
CA ARG A 71 -1.88 4.27 3.32
C ARG A 71 -2.12 2.97 2.55
N ASP A 72 -1.20 2.03 2.60
CA ASP A 72 -1.22 0.78 1.80
C ASP A 72 -2.11 -0.32 2.39
N LEU A 73 -3.30 0.03 2.87
CA LEU A 73 -4.18 -0.92 3.56
C LEU A 73 -4.56 -2.12 2.70
N ALA A 74 -5.02 -1.90 1.46
CA ALA A 74 -5.40 -3.00 0.57
C ALA A 74 -4.19 -3.85 0.19
N PHE A 75 -3.02 -3.23 -0.05
CA PHE A 75 -1.76 -3.92 -0.33
C PHE A 75 -1.38 -4.87 0.79
N VAL A 76 -1.29 -4.40 2.03
CA VAL A 76 -0.88 -5.24 3.16
C VAL A 76 -1.92 -6.31 3.50
N THR A 77 -3.20 -6.03 3.21
CA THR A 77 -4.27 -7.02 3.37
C THR A 77 -4.09 -8.17 2.38
N TYR A 78 -3.79 -7.87 1.13
CA TYR A 78 -3.43 -8.88 0.12
C TYR A 78 -2.17 -9.66 0.53
N MET A 79 -1.15 -8.98 1.05
CA MET A 79 0.10 -9.57 1.52
C MET A 79 -0.05 -10.41 2.79
N GLY A 80 -1.24 -10.45 3.39
CA GLY A 80 -1.62 -11.37 4.46
C GLY A 80 -1.70 -10.77 5.87
N ILE A 81 -1.77 -9.43 6.02
CA ILE A 81 -2.28 -8.79 7.24
C ILE A 81 -3.80 -8.83 7.16
N SER A 82 -4.42 -9.67 7.99
CA SER A 82 -5.87 -9.90 7.91
C SER A 82 -6.68 -8.68 8.38
N ALA A 83 -7.99 -8.68 8.06
CA ALA A 83 -8.91 -7.69 8.63
C ALA A 83 -8.89 -7.69 10.18
N TYR A 84 -8.72 -8.87 10.79
CA TYR A 84 -8.61 -8.99 12.25
C TYR A 84 -7.35 -8.28 12.77
N ASP A 85 -6.18 -8.51 12.16
CA ASP A 85 -4.93 -7.86 12.53
C ASP A 85 -5.03 -6.34 12.38
N THR A 86 -5.68 -5.87 11.30
CA THR A 86 -5.93 -4.44 11.06
C THR A 86 -6.79 -3.83 12.17
N PHE A 87 -7.87 -4.50 12.59
CA PHE A 87 -8.71 -4.01 13.66
C PHE A 87 -8.04 -4.11 15.03
N LEU A 88 -7.22 -5.13 15.31
CA LEU A 88 -6.40 -5.19 16.52
C LEU A 88 -5.51 -3.96 16.65
N SER A 89 -4.84 -3.58 15.57
CA SER A 89 -4.00 -2.37 15.53
C SER A 89 -4.85 -1.11 15.76
N ALA A 90 -5.98 -0.98 15.09
CA ALA A 90 -6.87 0.17 15.21
C ALA A 90 -7.45 0.35 16.64
N PHE A 91 -7.73 -0.76 17.34
CA PHE A 91 -8.18 -0.76 18.73
C PHE A 91 -7.04 -0.71 19.75
N GLY A 92 -5.77 -0.76 19.34
CA GLY A 92 -4.60 -0.78 20.24
C GLY A 92 -4.54 -2.03 21.12
N LYS A 93 -4.79 -3.20 20.55
CA LYS A 93 -4.89 -4.47 21.30
C LYS A 93 -3.53 -5.17 21.44
N LYS A 94 -3.39 -5.97 22.52
CA LYS A 94 -2.16 -6.71 22.85
C LYS A 94 -1.65 -7.58 21.68
N ASP A 95 -2.57 -8.26 20.99
CA ASP A 95 -2.23 -9.20 19.93
C ASP A 95 -2.06 -8.53 18.55
N ASP A 96 -1.97 -7.19 18.51
CA ASP A 96 -1.62 -6.45 17.28
C ASP A 96 -0.27 -6.91 16.75
N VAL A 97 -0.27 -7.53 15.56
CA VAL A 97 0.93 -8.09 14.92
C VAL A 97 2.00 -7.06 14.56
N ASN A 98 1.64 -5.78 14.47
CA ASN A 98 2.55 -4.70 14.12
C ASN A 98 3.40 -4.26 15.31
N SER A 99 2.77 -4.10 16.48
CA SER A 99 3.45 -3.51 17.64
C SER A 99 2.93 -3.93 19.02
N GLY A 100 1.94 -4.82 19.09
CA GLY A 100 1.25 -5.13 20.36
C GLY A 100 0.48 -3.92 20.90
N GLY A 101 -0.10 -3.12 20.02
CA GLY A 101 -0.89 -1.93 20.39
C GLY A 101 -0.08 -0.71 20.81
N LYS A 102 1.26 -0.68 20.55
CA LYS A 102 2.16 0.39 21.03
C LYS A 102 2.38 1.51 20.02
N GLN A 103 2.06 1.29 18.74
CA GLN A 103 2.20 2.29 17.67
C GLN A 103 0.81 2.81 17.25
N MET A 104 0.81 3.94 16.56
CA MET A 104 -0.39 4.38 15.86
C MET A 104 -0.80 3.36 14.79
N PRO A 105 -2.10 3.20 14.51
CA PRO A 105 -2.57 2.35 13.42
C PRO A 105 -1.89 2.67 12.09
N SER A 106 -1.88 1.72 11.18
CA SER A 106 -1.26 1.83 9.85
C SER A 106 0.28 1.90 9.84
N HIS A 107 0.93 1.51 10.93
CA HIS A 107 2.38 1.24 10.97
C HIS A 107 2.61 -0.26 10.78
N PHE A 108 2.47 -0.71 9.53
CA PHE A 108 2.48 -2.12 9.18
C PHE A 108 3.85 -2.78 9.41
N SER A 109 3.83 -4.00 9.92
CA SER A 109 5.02 -4.83 10.13
C SER A 109 4.62 -6.30 10.24
N SER A 110 5.29 -7.18 9.51
CA SER A 110 5.12 -8.62 9.69
C SER A 110 6.32 -9.38 9.15
N ARG A 111 7.16 -9.90 10.05
CA ARG A 111 8.30 -10.74 9.64
C ARG A 111 7.85 -11.99 8.88
N ALA A 112 6.75 -12.61 9.31
CA ALA A 112 6.21 -13.82 8.68
C ALA A 112 5.70 -13.59 7.24
N LYS A 113 5.40 -12.34 6.88
CA LYS A 113 4.90 -11.93 5.56
C LYS A 113 5.92 -11.13 4.76
N ASN A 114 7.18 -11.06 5.19
CA ASN A 114 8.22 -10.24 4.57
C ASN A 114 7.84 -8.76 4.43
N ILE A 115 7.07 -8.24 5.39
CA ILE A 115 6.70 -6.82 5.47
C ILE A 115 7.64 -6.17 6.47
N LEU A 116 8.52 -5.29 6.00
CA LEU A 116 9.43 -4.51 6.84
C LEU A 116 8.65 -3.50 7.67
N SER A 117 9.13 -3.26 8.89
CA SER A 117 8.50 -2.29 9.79
C SER A 117 8.49 -0.90 9.17
N GLN A 118 7.31 -0.31 9.09
CA GLN A 118 7.15 1.06 8.66
C GLN A 118 7.61 2.03 9.75
N SER A 119 8.04 3.21 9.33
CA SER A 119 8.45 4.31 10.18
C SER A 119 7.48 5.50 10.04
N SER A 120 7.20 6.22 11.14
CA SER A 120 6.44 7.48 11.10
C SER A 120 7.16 8.59 10.32
N PRO A 121 8.50 8.79 10.44
CA PRO A 121 9.24 9.58 9.47
C PRO A 121 9.12 9.00 8.07
N VAL A 122 8.49 9.77 7.19
CA VAL A 122 8.18 9.32 5.83
C VAL A 122 9.45 9.12 4.99
N ALA A 123 9.42 8.18 4.06
CA ALA A 123 10.52 7.73 3.19
C ALA A 123 11.60 6.88 3.86
N THR A 124 11.69 6.78 5.18
CA THR A 124 12.70 5.97 5.90
C THR A 124 12.65 4.49 5.51
N GLN A 125 11.50 3.97 5.09
CA GLN A 125 11.37 2.59 4.60
C GLN A 125 12.15 2.33 3.30
N ILE A 126 12.52 3.37 2.53
CA ILE A 126 13.26 3.20 1.28
C ILE A 126 14.68 2.68 1.53
N PRO A 127 15.54 3.32 2.35
CA PRO A 127 16.85 2.76 2.66
C PRO A 127 16.76 1.38 3.33
N HIS A 128 15.72 1.09 4.11
CA HIS A 128 15.52 -0.25 4.68
C HIS A 128 15.27 -1.30 3.56
N ALA A 129 14.37 -1.01 2.62
CA ALA A 129 14.10 -1.89 1.50
C ALA A 129 15.30 -2.03 0.55
N VAL A 130 16.05 -0.95 0.35
CA VAL A 130 17.31 -0.96 -0.43
C VAL A 130 18.36 -1.85 0.25
N GLY A 131 18.47 -1.80 1.57
CA GLY A 131 19.31 -2.72 2.34
C GLY A 131 18.89 -4.18 2.19
N ALA A 132 17.58 -4.45 2.21
CA ALA A 132 17.03 -5.79 1.95
C ALA A 132 17.34 -6.25 0.51
N ALA A 133 17.21 -5.37 -0.49
CA ALA A 133 17.57 -5.67 -1.88
C ALA A 133 19.07 -6.00 -2.03
N LEU A 134 19.93 -5.29 -1.30
CA LEU A 134 21.37 -5.60 -1.26
C LEU A 134 21.61 -7.01 -0.71
N ALA A 135 20.96 -7.36 0.40
CA ALA A 135 21.07 -8.70 0.98
C ALA A 135 20.58 -9.79 0.02
N LEU A 136 19.44 -9.59 -0.63
CA LEU A 136 18.92 -10.52 -1.66
C LEU A 136 19.94 -10.72 -2.81
N LYS A 137 20.56 -9.65 -3.26
CA LYS A 137 21.61 -9.70 -4.30
C LYS A 137 22.85 -10.44 -3.82
N MET A 138 23.34 -10.18 -2.62
CA MET A 138 24.48 -10.88 -2.04
C MET A 138 24.24 -12.38 -1.84
N ASP A 139 23.01 -12.75 -1.50
CA ASP A 139 22.56 -14.15 -1.37
C ASP A 139 22.31 -14.84 -2.73
N GLY A 140 22.41 -14.11 -3.85
CA GLY A 140 22.13 -14.63 -5.18
C GLY A 140 20.67 -15.02 -5.43
N LYS A 141 19.73 -14.47 -4.63
CA LYS A 141 18.31 -14.77 -4.74
C LYS A 141 17.66 -14.00 -5.87
N LYS A 142 16.85 -14.67 -6.70
CA LYS A 142 16.03 -14.06 -7.76
C LYS A 142 14.72 -13.51 -7.18
N LYS A 143 14.85 -12.61 -6.21
CA LYS A 143 13.77 -11.93 -5.49
C LYS A 143 14.04 -10.43 -5.48
N ILE A 144 13.02 -9.64 -5.20
CA ILE A 144 13.11 -8.18 -5.13
C ILE A 144 12.77 -7.67 -3.72
N ALA A 145 13.20 -6.46 -3.44
CA ALA A 145 12.60 -5.64 -2.41
C ALA A 145 11.81 -4.49 -3.07
N THR A 146 10.67 -4.13 -2.49
CA THR A 146 9.87 -2.99 -2.96
C THR A 146 9.53 -2.06 -1.81
N ALA A 147 9.46 -0.76 -2.10
CA ALA A 147 8.97 0.24 -1.15
C ALA A 147 7.95 1.15 -1.84
N THR A 148 6.97 1.60 -1.06
CA THR A 148 5.97 2.58 -1.50
C THR A 148 6.11 3.87 -0.73
N VAL A 149 5.83 5.00 -1.38
CA VAL A 149 5.82 6.33 -0.76
C VAL A 149 4.77 7.22 -1.43
N GLY A 150 4.24 8.18 -0.69
CA GLY A 150 3.46 9.28 -1.30
C GLY A 150 4.38 10.26 -2.03
N GLU A 151 3.81 11.06 -2.94
CA GLU A 151 4.55 12.06 -3.73
C GLU A 151 5.25 13.10 -2.84
N GLY A 152 4.62 13.54 -1.74
CA GLY A 152 5.24 14.45 -0.78
C GLY A 152 6.47 13.84 -0.11
N SER A 153 6.42 12.56 0.21
CA SER A 153 7.53 11.83 0.83
C SER A 153 8.73 11.67 -0.11
N SER A 154 8.52 11.73 -1.41
CA SER A 154 9.59 11.66 -2.42
C SER A 154 10.54 12.87 -2.40
N ASN A 155 10.25 13.90 -1.58
CA ASN A 155 11.12 15.05 -1.37
C ASN A 155 12.06 14.90 -0.15
N GLN A 156 11.97 13.81 0.60
CA GLN A 156 12.85 13.52 1.73
C GLN A 156 14.24 13.05 1.28
N GLY A 157 15.27 13.32 2.09
CA GLY A 157 16.64 12.87 1.84
C GLY A 157 16.75 11.38 1.64
N ASP A 158 16.11 10.58 2.51
CA ASP A 158 16.11 9.11 2.48
C ASP A 158 15.64 8.55 1.12
N PHE A 159 14.69 9.23 0.47
CA PHE A 159 14.25 8.86 -0.88
C PHE A 159 15.41 8.96 -1.89
N HIS A 160 16.08 10.11 -1.93
CA HIS A 160 17.15 10.38 -2.89
C HIS A 160 18.39 9.52 -2.63
N GLU A 161 18.77 9.38 -1.36
CA GLU A 161 19.92 8.58 -0.95
C GLU A 161 19.72 7.10 -1.22
N GLY A 162 18.54 6.57 -0.87
CA GLY A 162 18.19 5.17 -1.12
C GLY A 162 18.15 4.83 -2.61
N LEU A 163 17.50 5.64 -3.44
CA LEU A 163 17.43 5.40 -4.89
C LEU A 163 18.79 5.54 -5.57
N ASN A 164 19.61 6.53 -5.17
CA ASN A 164 20.96 6.66 -5.68
C ASN A 164 21.82 5.43 -5.33
N PHE A 165 21.76 4.95 -4.11
CA PHE A 165 22.48 3.74 -3.67
C PHE A 165 22.00 2.51 -4.46
N ALA A 166 20.69 2.36 -4.64
CA ALA A 166 20.09 1.27 -5.43
C ALA A 166 20.57 1.29 -6.89
N GLY A 167 20.66 2.47 -7.50
CA GLY A 167 21.16 2.66 -8.86
C GLY A 167 22.65 2.30 -8.99
N VAL A 168 23.48 2.85 -8.11
CA VAL A 168 24.94 2.58 -8.10
C VAL A 168 25.25 1.09 -8.03
N HIS A 169 24.52 0.36 -7.19
CA HIS A 169 24.73 -1.07 -6.99
C HIS A 169 23.86 -1.98 -7.87
N LYS A 170 23.03 -1.41 -8.75
CA LYS A 170 22.08 -2.15 -9.61
C LYS A 170 21.29 -3.18 -8.80
N LEU A 171 20.63 -2.71 -7.73
CA LEU A 171 19.94 -3.60 -6.78
C LEU A 171 18.60 -4.08 -7.37
N PRO A 172 18.13 -5.27 -6.98
CA PRO A 172 16.79 -5.76 -7.33
C PRO A 172 15.73 -5.04 -6.47
N PHE A 173 15.54 -3.75 -6.75
CA PHE A 173 14.68 -2.86 -5.98
C PHE A 173 13.66 -2.14 -6.86
N VAL A 174 12.41 -2.07 -6.41
CA VAL A 174 11.35 -1.30 -7.06
C VAL A 174 10.78 -0.30 -6.06
N CYS A 175 10.84 0.98 -6.41
CA CYS A 175 10.19 2.05 -5.66
C CYS A 175 8.92 2.48 -6.38
N VAL A 176 7.79 2.56 -5.66
CA VAL A 176 6.52 3.06 -6.19
C VAL A 176 6.14 4.35 -5.48
N ILE A 177 6.10 5.46 -6.23
CA ILE A 177 5.51 6.71 -5.78
C ILE A 177 4.02 6.64 -6.05
N ILE A 178 3.21 6.69 -5.00
CA ILE A 178 1.75 6.79 -5.10
C ILE A 178 1.40 8.28 -5.14
N ASN A 179 1.29 8.82 -6.35
CA ASN A 179 1.04 10.23 -6.59
C ASN A 179 -0.47 10.50 -6.58
N ASN A 180 -0.99 10.85 -5.40
CA ASN A 180 -2.40 11.19 -5.21
C ASN A 180 -2.67 12.70 -5.26
N LYS A 181 -1.70 13.49 -5.72
CA LYS A 181 -1.74 14.94 -5.95
C LYS A 181 -1.73 15.83 -4.70
N TYR A 182 -1.71 15.28 -3.49
CA TYR A 182 -1.75 16.07 -2.26
C TYR A 182 -0.84 15.49 -1.16
N ALA A 183 0.17 16.23 -0.74
CA ALA A 183 0.92 15.98 0.48
C ALA A 183 0.22 16.69 1.65
N ILE A 184 -0.58 15.97 2.42
CA ILE A 184 -1.55 16.51 3.38
C ILE A 184 -2.49 17.49 2.66
N SER A 185 -2.24 18.79 2.75
CA SER A 185 -3.01 19.88 2.13
C SER A 185 -2.26 20.57 0.97
N VAL A 186 -1.00 20.19 0.70
CA VAL A 186 -0.16 20.83 -0.32
C VAL A 186 -0.37 20.15 -1.67
N PRO A 187 -0.88 20.84 -2.70
CA PRO A 187 -1.07 20.27 -4.03
C PRO A 187 0.27 20.00 -4.70
N ASP A 188 0.30 19.05 -5.64
CA ASP A 188 1.51 18.62 -6.36
C ASP A 188 2.25 19.78 -7.05
N SER A 189 1.54 20.78 -7.55
CA SER A 189 2.11 21.98 -8.18
C SER A 189 3.00 22.83 -7.24
N LEU A 190 2.91 22.62 -5.94
CA LEU A 190 3.72 23.30 -4.91
C LEU A 190 4.76 22.35 -4.27
N GLN A 191 4.85 21.11 -4.71
CA GLN A 191 5.73 20.11 -4.11
C GLN A 191 7.01 19.88 -4.92
N TYR A 192 6.93 19.92 -6.24
CA TYR A 192 8.05 19.62 -7.14
C TYR A 192 7.91 20.36 -8.47
N ALA A 193 9.04 20.59 -9.14
CA ALA A 193 9.11 21.31 -10.40
C ALA A 193 9.18 20.39 -11.64
N ALA A 194 9.48 19.10 -11.46
CA ALA A 194 9.53 18.14 -12.55
C ALA A 194 8.13 17.92 -13.15
N GLU A 195 8.03 17.65 -14.44
CA GLU A 195 6.76 17.33 -15.08
C GLU A 195 6.20 16.00 -14.54
N LYS A 196 7.11 15.03 -14.34
CA LYS A 196 6.81 13.71 -13.75
C LYS A 196 7.80 13.39 -12.66
N LEU A 197 7.32 12.81 -11.58
CA LEU A 197 8.22 12.35 -10.50
C LEU A 197 9.09 11.17 -10.95
N SER A 198 8.60 10.36 -11.89
CA SER A 198 9.38 9.28 -12.50
C SER A 198 10.63 9.76 -13.26
N ASP A 199 10.68 11.03 -13.70
CA ASP A 199 11.86 11.60 -14.37
C ASP A 199 13.08 11.70 -13.43
N ARG A 200 12.86 11.71 -12.12
CA ARG A 200 13.94 11.64 -11.11
C ARG A 200 14.83 10.40 -11.28
N ALA A 201 14.29 9.31 -11.83
CA ALA A 201 15.02 8.08 -12.11
C ALA A 201 16.26 8.30 -12.97
N LEU A 202 16.21 9.25 -13.92
CA LEU A 202 17.34 9.62 -14.78
C LEU A 202 18.56 10.06 -13.96
N GLY A 203 18.32 10.82 -12.88
CA GLY A 203 19.39 11.29 -11.99
C GLY A 203 20.08 10.18 -11.19
N TYR A 204 19.42 9.04 -11.02
CA TYR A 204 19.95 7.86 -10.28
C TYR A 204 20.44 6.76 -11.23
N GLY A 205 20.32 6.94 -12.55
CA GLY A 205 20.70 5.93 -13.53
C GLY A 205 19.87 4.65 -13.49
N ILE A 206 18.59 4.76 -13.10
CA ILE A 206 17.63 3.66 -13.02
C ILE A 206 16.47 3.87 -14.02
N HIS A 207 15.68 2.82 -14.25
CA HIS A 207 14.48 2.94 -15.07
C HIS A 207 13.39 3.74 -14.33
N GLY A 208 12.71 4.65 -15.06
CA GLY A 208 11.57 5.43 -14.55
C GLY A 208 10.38 5.34 -15.49
N GLU A 209 9.19 5.16 -14.93
CA GLU A 209 7.95 5.18 -15.70
C GLU A 209 6.77 5.72 -14.88
N GLN A 210 5.85 6.38 -15.59
CA GLN A 210 4.59 6.86 -15.01
C GLN A 210 3.43 6.00 -15.53
N VAL A 211 2.52 5.59 -14.64
CA VAL A 211 1.37 4.75 -14.96
C VAL A 211 0.06 5.34 -14.42
N ASP A 212 -1.07 4.96 -15.04
CA ASP A 212 -2.41 5.22 -14.47
C ASP A 212 -2.61 4.29 -13.26
N GLY A 213 -2.43 4.84 -12.06
CA GLY A 213 -2.62 4.11 -10.81
C GLY A 213 -4.09 3.78 -10.50
N ASN A 214 -5.05 4.29 -11.27
CA ASN A 214 -6.46 3.92 -11.15
C ASN A 214 -6.84 2.70 -12.02
N ASP A 215 -5.87 2.16 -12.77
CA ASP A 215 -6.02 0.93 -13.55
C ASP A 215 -5.17 -0.19 -12.93
N PRO A 216 -5.78 -1.22 -12.31
CA PRO A 216 -5.02 -2.29 -11.65
C PRO A 216 -4.20 -3.13 -12.62
N LEU A 217 -4.61 -3.22 -13.89
CA LEU A 217 -3.88 -4.00 -14.90
C LEU A 217 -2.67 -3.23 -15.43
N ALA A 218 -2.77 -1.91 -15.57
CA ALA A 218 -1.63 -1.06 -15.89
C ALA A 218 -0.57 -1.13 -14.79
N MET A 219 -1.00 -1.09 -13.52
CA MET A 219 -0.10 -1.20 -12.37
C MET A 219 0.52 -2.60 -12.25
N TYR A 220 -0.27 -3.66 -12.49
CA TYR A 220 0.23 -5.03 -12.54
C TYR A 220 1.33 -5.19 -13.61
N LYS A 221 1.08 -4.68 -14.82
CA LYS A 221 2.04 -4.74 -15.93
C LYS A 221 3.35 -4.05 -15.56
N ALA A 222 3.28 -2.81 -15.11
CA ALA A 222 4.46 -2.02 -14.73
C ALA A 222 5.27 -2.71 -13.63
N MET A 223 4.60 -3.20 -12.58
CA MET A 223 5.28 -3.88 -11.48
C MET A 223 5.90 -5.22 -11.91
N LYS A 224 5.22 -5.99 -12.76
CA LYS A 224 5.76 -7.24 -13.33
C LYS A 224 7.00 -7.00 -14.16
N GLU A 225 6.96 -6.01 -15.08
CA GLU A 225 8.12 -5.64 -15.91
C GLU A 225 9.27 -5.10 -15.05
N ALA A 226 8.97 -4.31 -14.00
CA ALA A 226 9.98 -3.82 -13.06
C ALA A 226 10.63 -4.96 -12.28
N ARG A 227 9.82 -5.94 -11.83
CA ARG A 227 10.31 -7.13 -11.15
C ARG A 227 11.21 -7.97 -12.07
N GLU A 228 10.79 -8.23 -13.30
CA GLU A 228 11.58 -8.97 -14.28
C GLU A 228 12.92 -8.29 -14.58
N ARG A 229 12.91 -6.96 -14.73
CA ARG A 229 14.12 -6.14 -14.90
C ARG A 229 15.07 -6.31 -13.72
N ALA A 230 14.53 -6.23 -12.50
CA ALA A 230 15.32 -6.32 -11.27
C ALA A 230 15.98 -7.70 -11.09
N ILE A 231 15.24 -8.80 -11.30
CA ILE A 231 15.79 -10.17 -11.16
C ILE A 231 16.71 -10.59 -12.32
N SER A 232 16.70 -9.82 -13.41
CA SER A 232 17.59 -10.00 -14.58
C SER A 232 18.84 -9.14 -14.51
N ASP A 233 19.20 -8.62 -13.33
CA ASP A 233 20.38 -7.77 -13.09
C ASP A 233 20.42 -6.46 -13.90
N GLN A 234 19.26 -6.00 -14.40
CA GLN A 234 19.14 -4.74 -15.13
C GLN A 234 18.97 -3.51 -14.20
N GLY A 235 18.90 -3.75 -12.89
CA GLY A 235 18.85 -2.72 -11.87
C GLY A 235 17.45 -2.35 -11.41
N SER A 236 17.38 -1.25 -10.67
CA SER A 236 16.17 -0.79 -9.98
C SER A 236 15.20 -0.05 -10.91
N THR A 237 13.95 0.07 -10.48
CA THR A 237 12.91 0.83 -11.19
C THR A 237 12.22 1.79 -10.21
N LEU A 238 11.90 3.00 -10.70
CA LEU A 238 11.03 3.97 -10.06
C LEU A 238 9.71 4.05 -10.86
N ILE A 239 8.62 3.61 -10.25
CA ILE A 239 7.28 3.73 -10.83
C ILE A 239 6.56 4.91 -10.16
N GLU A 240 5.98 5.80 -10.94
CA GLU A 240 5.04 6.81 -10.48
C GLU A 240 3.62 6.39 -10.84
N ALA A 241 2.83 5.99 -9.87
CA ALA A 241 1.42 5.65 -10.03
C ALA A 241 0.56 6.89 -9.76
N VAL A 242 0.00 7.49 -10.81
CA VAL A 242 -0.91 8.63 -10.68
C VAL A 242 -2.29 8.12 -10.28
N THR A 243 -2.76 8.51 -9.12
CA THR A 243 -3.99 7.98 -8.52
C THR A 243 -4.79 9.07 -7.80
N SER A 244 -5.82 8.68 -7.09
CA SER A 244 -6.73 9.59 -6.38
C SER A 244 -6.74 9.31 -4.89
N ARG A 245 -6.79 10.36 -4.06
CA ARG A 245 -7.09 10.25 -2.63
C ARG A 245 -8.53 10.71 -2.42
N MET A 246 -9.45 9.77 -2.21
CA MET A 246 -10.89 10.08 -2.15
C MET A 246 -11.34 10.71 -0.84
N THR A 247 -10.59 10.49 0.24
CA THR A 247 -10.87 11.03 1.58
C THR A 247 -9.91 12.15 1.95
N ALA A 248 -10.15 12.81 3.09
CA ALA A 248 -9.18 13.67 3.74
C ALA A 248 -7.85 12.96 4.01
N HIS A 249 -6.81 13.69 4.42
CA HIS A 249 -5.50 13.09 4.73
C HIS A 249 -5.60 12.04 5.83
N SER A 250 -6.32 12.36 6.89
CA SER A 250 -6.61 11.49 8.04
C SER A 250 -7.99 11.79 8.63
N SER A 251 -8.39 11.06 9.66
CA SER A 251 -9.64 11.31 10.38
C SER A 251 -9.71 12.68 11.08
N ASP A 252 -8.55 13.31 11.30
CA ASP A 252 -8.42 14.59 12.00
C ASP A 252 -8.35 15.79 11.01
N ASP A 253 -8.41 15.51 9.70
CA ASP A 253 -8.32 16.49 8.62
C ASP A 253 -9.74 16.82 8.10
N ASP A 254 -10.06 18.12 8.02
CA ASP A 254 -11.36 18.63 7.58
C ASP A 254 -11.51 18.81 6.06
N ASP A 255 -10.42 18.58 5.31
CA ASP A 255 -10.38 18.61 3.84
C ASP A 255 -10.85 19.94 3.20
N GLN A 256 -10.72 21.07 3.91
CA GLN A 256 -11.16 22.36 3.40
C GLN A 256 -10.28 22.94 2.29
N TYR A 257 -9.08 22.41 2.11
CA TYR A 257 -8.14 22.83 1.04
C TYR A 257 -8.55 22.33 -0.36
N ARG A 258 -9.47 21.36 -0.46
CA ARG A 258 -10.05 20.89 -1.74
C ARG A 258 -11.41 21.52 -1.99
N THR A 259 -11.66 21.95 -3.22
CA THR A 259 -12.96 22.48 -3.61
C THR A 259 -14.04 21.40 -3.61
N LYS A 260 -15.30 21.82 -3.64
CA LYS A 260 -16.43 20.89 -3.74
C LYS A 260 -16.39 20.13 -5.08
N GLU A 261 -16.03 20.82 -6.15
CA GLU A 261 -15.91 20.30 -7.49
C GLU A 261 -14.81 19.22 -7.58
N GLU A 262 -13.65 19.45 -6.95
CA GLU A 262 -12.57 18.45 -6.85
C GLU A 262 -13.03 17.20 -6.11
N ARG A 263 -13.68 17.36 -4.96
CA ARG A 263 -14.21 16.21 -4.19
C ARG A 263 -15.25 15.40 -4.97
N GLU A 264 -16.11 16.04 -5.76
CA GLU A 264 -17.06 15.35 -6.62
C GLU A 264 -16.38 14.66 -7.82
N ALA A 265 -15.35 15.28 -8.39
CA ALA A 265 -14.54 14.66 -9.44
C ALA A 265 -13.82 13.38 -8.95
N LEU A 266 -13.25 13.41 -7.74
CA LEU A 266 -12.62 12.24 -7.11
C LEU A 266 -13.59 11.06 -6.93
N LYS A 267 -14.83 11.33 -6.52
CA LYS A 267 -15.86 10.28 -6.42
C LYS A 267 -16.19 9.62 -7.77
N LYS A 268 -16.14 10.41 -8.86
CA LYS A 268 -16.36 9.89 -10.22
C LYS A 268 -15.16 9.09 -10.75
N ALA A 269 -13.97 9.35 -10.21
CA ALA A 269 -12.73 8.68 -10.57
C ALA A 269 -12.45 7.42 -9.73
N ASP A 270 -13.41 6.92 -8.95
CA ASP A 270 -13.28 5.75 -8.10
C ASP A 270 -12.82 4.53 -8.90
N CYS A 271 -11.60 4.05 -8.60
CA CYS A 271 -10.98 2.93 -9.29
C CYS A 271 -11.75 1.61 -9.11
N ASN A 272 -12.36 1.38 -7.94
CA ASN A 272 -13.15 0.18 -7.68
C ASN A 272 -14.42 0.17 -8.54
N GLU A 273 -15.14 1.29 -8.60
CA GLU A 273 -16.35 1.42 -9.42
C GLU A 273 -16.04 1.37 -10.92
N LYS A 274 -14.89 1.94 -11.33
CA LYS A 274 -14.42 1.86 -12.72
C LYS A 274 -14.15 0.40 -13.12
N PHE A 275 -13.33 -0.31 -12.35
CA PHE A 275 -12.95 -1.68 -12.66
C PHE A 275 -14.16 -2.63 -12.59
N LYS A 276 -15.04 -2.49 -11.59
CA LYS A 276 -16.31 -3.22 -11.50
C LYS A 276 -17.15 -3.08 -12.78
N LYS A 277 -17.37 -1.85 -13.25
CA LYS A 277 -18.12 -1.59 -14.47
C LYS A 277 -17.50 -2.22 -15.71
N GLU A 278 -16.16 -2.22 -15.79
CA GLU A 278 -15.45 -2.87 -16.89
C GLU A 278 -15.63 -4.39 -16.88
N LEU A 279 -15.57 -5.02 -15.69
CA LEU A 279 -15.77 -6.47 -15.54
C LEU A 279 -17.22 -6.88 -15.86
N LEU A 280 -18.20 -6.12 -15.40
CA LEU A 280 -19.62 -6.33 -15.75
C LEU A 280 -19.86 -6.19 -17.26
N SER A 281 -19.31 -5.12 -17.88
CA SER A 281 -19.46 -4.88 -19.32
C SER A 281 -18.80 -5.96 -20.17
N ALA A 282 -17.76 -6.61 -19.65
CA ALA A 282 -17.08 -7.73 -20.30
C ALA A 282 -17.74 -9.10 -20.02
N GLY A 283 -18.76 -9.16 -19.15
CA GLY A 283 -19.43 -10.40 -18.76
C GLY A 283 -18.56 -11.33 -17.90
N ILE A 284 -17.49 -10.79 -17.29
CA ILE A 284 -16.57 -11.54 -16.42
C ILE A 284 -17.19 -11.75 -15.04
N ILE A 285 -17.96 -10.79 -14.55
CA ILE A 285 -18.75 -10.88 -13.32
C ILE A 285 -20.20 -10.48 -13.60
N ASP A 286 -21.10 -10.87 -12.72
CA ASP A 286 -22.51 -10.51 -12.74
C ASP A 286 -23.01 -10.06 -11.36
N ASP A 287 -24.27 -9.63 -11.28
CA ASP A 287 -24.88 -9.16 -10.04
C ASP A 287 -24.98 -10.26 -8.97
N ALA A 288 -25.11 -11.53 -9.37
CA ALA A 288 -25.16 -12.64 -8.43
C ALA A 288 -23.80 -12.85 -7.75
N TRP A 289 -22.73 -12.83 -8.53
CA TRP A 289 -21.37 -12.89 -8.01
C TRP A 289 -21.04 -11.70 -7.11
N LEU A 290 -21.45 -10.50 -7.49
CA LEU A 290 -21.26 -9.30 -6.65
C LEU A 290 -21.98 -9.43 -5.31
N ALA A 291 -23.21 -9.95 -5.30
CA ALA A 291 -23.96 -10.16 -4.06
C ALA A 291 -23.31 -11.22 -3.14
N GLU A 292 -22.72 -12.28 -3.72
CA GLU A 292 -21.97 -13.28 -2.96
C GLU A 292 -20.72 -12.66 -2.29
N ILE A 293 -19.91 -11.90 -3.04
CA ILE A 293 -18.72 -11.22 -2.53
C ILE A 293 -19.08 -10.19 -1.45
N GLU A 294 -20.14 -9.42 -1.65
CA GLU A 294 -20.66 -8.48 -0.65
C GLU A 294 -21.00 -9.18 0.67
N ALA A 295 -21.68 -10.33 0.60
CA ALA A 295 -22.05 -11.09 1.78
C ALA A 295 -20.83 -11.69 2.48
N GLU A 296 -19.86 -12.23 1.71
CA GLU A 296 -18.59 -12.75 2.23
C GLU A 296 -17.79 -11.67 2.95
N HIS A 297 -17.55 -10.53 2.31
CA HIS A 297 -16.76 -9.45 2.88
C HIS A 297 -17.43 -8.86 4.14
N LYS A 298 -18.76 -8.72 4.12
CA LYS A 298 -19.51 -8.28 5.30
C LYS A 298 -19.35 -9.23 6.48
N ASP A 299 -19.38 -10.54 6.24
CA ASP A 299 -19.19 -11.55 7.29
C ASP A 299 -17.75 -11.50 7.84
N ILE A 300 -16.74 -11.46 6.97
CA ILE A 300 -15.33 -11.32 7.35
C ILE A 300 -15.13 -10.10 8.25
N ILE A 301 -15.61 -8.95 7.82
CA ILE A 301 -15.42 -7.68 8.54
C ILE A 301 -16.17 -7.66 9.86
N ASN A 302 -17.40 -8.17 9.91
CA ASN A 302 -18.18 -8.20 11.14
C ASN A 302 -17.53 -9.12 12.18
N LYS A 303 -17.10 -10.31 11.78
CA LYS A 303 -16.41 -11.25 12.67
C LYS A 303 -15.09 -10.68 13.17
N ALA A 304 -14.27 -10.15 12.26
CA ALA A 304 -12.99 -9.54 12.58
C ALA A 304 -13.11 -8.34 13.51
N THR A 305 -14.06 -7.42 13.22
CA THR A 305 -14.31 -6.24 14.06
C THR A 305 -14.71 -6.65 15.48
N LYS A 306 -15.67 -7.59 15.60
CA LYS A 306 -16.14 -8.03 16.92
C LYS A 306 -15.03 -8.72 17.72
N ALA A 307 -14.32 -9.63 17.10
CA ALA A 307 -13.22 -10.36 17.75
C ALA A 307 -12.10 -9.40 18.20
N ALA A 308 -11.75 -8.41 17.39
CA ALA A 308 -10.74 -7.41 17.76
C ALA A 308 -11.23 -6.46 18.86
N GLU A 309 -12.50 -6.06 18.86
CA GLU A 309 -13.07 -5.23 19.92
C GLU A 309 -13.05 -5.96 21.27
N ASP A 310 -13.34 -7.28 21.29
CA ASP A 310 -13.36 -8.12 22.48
C ASP A 310 -11.95 -8.56 22.95
N ALA A 311 -10.91 -8.39 22.15
CA ALA A 311 -9.54 -8.78 22.49
C ALA A 311 -8.97 -7.93 23.64
N PRO A 312 -8.00 -8.48 24.43
CA PRO A 312 -7.42 -7.76 25.58
C PRO A 312 -6.54 -6.59 25.13
N TYR A 313 -6.45 -5.57 26.00
CA TYR A 313 -5.44 -4.52 25.89
C TYR A 313 -4.08 -5.01 26.45
N PRO A 314 -2.94 -4.45 25.99
CA PRO A 314 -1.65 -4.72 26.61
C PRO A 314 -1.63 -4.22 28.07
N SER A 315 -0.85 -4.90 28.93
CA SER A 315 -0.60 -4.42 30.29
C SER A 315 0.39 -3.24 30.29
N VAL A 316 0.46 -2.53 31.42
CA VAL A 316 1.44 -1.41 31.56
C VAL A 316 2.87 -1.91 31.43
N GLU A 317 3.16 -3.10 31.96
CA GLU A 317 4.49 -3.73 31.89
C GLU A 317 4.88 -4.05 30.43
N GLU A 318 3.94 -4.50 29.64
CA GLU A 318 4.16 -4.78 28.22
C GLU A 318 4.51 -3.53 27.40
N ALA A 319 4.20 -2.33 27.88
CA ALA A 319 4.62 -1.10 27.20
C ALA A 319 6.14 -0.95 27.18
N TYR A 320 6.85 -1.52 28.13
CA TYR A 320 8.32 -1.48 28.23
C TYR A 320 9.01 -2.70 27.59
N ALA A 321 8.25 -3.76 27.27
CA ALA A 321 8.80 -4.96 26.65
C ALA A 321 9.28 -4.68 25.22
N PHE A 322 10.34 -5.36 24.79
CA PHE A 322 10.92 -5.28 23.43
C PHE A 322 11.42 -3.88 23.02
N VAL A 323 11.72 -2.99 23.96
CA VAL A 323 12.40 -1.71 23.69
C VAL A 323 13.88 -1.96 23.39
N TYR A 324 14.47 -2.92 24.08
CA TYR A 324 15.83 -3.44 23.88
C TYR A 324 15.79 -4.96 23.76
N GLU A 325 16.88 -5.55 23.28
CA GLU A 325 17.02 -7.01 23.27
C GLU A 325 16.97 -7.54 24.72
N GLU A 326 16.05 -8.47 24.98
CA GLU A 326 15.92 -9.06 26.30
C GLU A 326 17.17 -9.86 26.64
N GLY A 327 17.83 -9.50 27.76
CA GLY A 327 19.10 -10.10 28.22
C GLY A 327 20.35 -9.29 27.88
N SER A 328 20.27 -8.21 27.12
CA SER A 328 21.45 -7.36 26.79
C SER A 328 21.85 -6.38 27.91
N LEU A 329 21.09 -6.30 29.00
CA LEU A 329 21.33 -5.39 30.14
C LEU A 329 21.76 -6.12 31.42
N ASN A 330 22.35 -7.35 31.32
CA ASN A 330 22.99 -8.03 32.45
C ASN A 330 24.51 -7.91 32.37
#